data_80c07b8814af13ba347e46e78ed62a74
#
_entry.id   80c07b8814af13ba347e46e78ed62a74
#
_cell.length_a   1.000
_cell.length_b   1.000
_cell.length_c   1.000
_cell.angle_alpha   90.00
_cell.angle_beta   90.00
_cell.angle_gamma   90.00
#
_symmetry.space_group_name_H-M   'P 1'
#
loop_
_entity.id
_entity.type
_entity.pdbx_description
1 polymer ?
#
loop_
_entity_poly.entity_id
_entity_poly.type
_entity_poly.pdbx_seq_one_letter_code
_entity_poly.pdbx_strand_id
1 'polypeptide(L)'
;GIQQFWVVFFLFFMTGIAIVLYLNQTPSQPRERDYAYAGSFYAFAIWIGMGVAGIIRLLQHYAKMKELPAAAIVSVACLFVPIQMASQTWDDHDRSGRYVARDFGQNYLMSLQETGNPIIYTNGDNDTFPLWYNQETEGFRTDARTCNLSYLQTDWYIDQMKRPAYDSPSLPITWDRMEYVEGTNEYVPVRPEYKKSIDALYAEAEKQALSGNTEALVNVKKEFGENPYELKNILKYWIRSKNEDLKVIPTDSIVMKVDKEAVRRSGMMIPGDSIPDYMHISLKGKRALYKSELMMLEMLAEANWERPIYIAVSVGPENQLNMGNHFIQEGLTYRFTPFDTDKLGVKIDSEKMYDNLMHKFKFGGIDKPGIYIDENAMRMCHSHRRIFSQLAQQLIREGKKDKAKAALDYAEKMIPAFNVPYDWQNGAVQMAEAYYQLGDSTKADDMMKVLADKAVEYLTWYLSMDDNRFSISTREFEYHWAVLDAEVKIMKKYNSKLAEIYAPKVEELYNLYAERYERLQKMEKK
;
A
#
# COMPACT_ATOMS: atom_id res chain seq x y z
N GLY A 1 42.38 -14.36 -24.15
CA GLY A 1 42.98 -15.62 -23.71
C GLY A 1 42.26 -16.17 -22.48
N ILE A 2 42.84 -17.20 -21.85
CA ILE A 2 42.20 -17.91 -20.74
C ILE A 2 41.91 -17.01 -19.53
N GLN A 3 42.73 -16.01 -19.28
CA GLN A 3 42.53 -15.03 -18.21
C GLN A 3 41.26 -14.21 -18.43
N GLN A 4 41.02 -13.73 -19.65
CA GLN A 4 39.81 -12.98 -20.00
C GLN A 4 38.55 -13.84 -19.89
N PHE A 5 38.64 -15.11 -20.26
CA PHE A 5 37.55 -16.07 -20.05
C PHE A 5 37.20 -16.19 -18.57
N TRP A 6 38.17 -16.36 -17.68
CA TRP A 6 37.92 -16.47 -16.25
C TRP A 6 37.36 -15.19 -15.64
N VAL A 7 37.80 -14.02 -16.11
CA VAL A 7 37.21 -12.73 -15.66
C VAL A 7 35.73 -12.67 -15.99
N VAL A 8 35.35 -12.98 -17.23
CA VAL A 8 33.93 -12.98 -17.64
C VAL A 8 33.15 -14.08 -16.92
N PHE A 9 33.77 -15.26 -16.71
CA PHE A 9 33.14 -16.34 -15.95
C PHE A 9 32.82 -15.94 -14.51
N PHE A 10 33.79 -15.38 -13.79
CA PHE A 10 33.56 -14.94 -12.43
C PHE A 10 32.59 -13.78 -12.37
N LEU A 11 32.64 -12.88 -13.32
CA LEU A 11 31.63 -11.80 -13.40
C LEU A 11 30.22 -12.39 -13.55
N PHE A 12 30.03 -13.31 -14.49
CA PHE A 12 28.77 -14.01 -14.69
C PHE A 12 28.31 -14.78 -13.44
N PHE A 13 29.21 -15.60 -12.88
CA PHE A 13 28.90 -16.44 -11.73
C PHE A 13 28.56 -15.60 -10.47
N MET A 14 29.39 -14.61 -10.15
CA MET A 14 29.26 -13.82 -8.92
C MET A 14 28.05 -12.87 -8.98
N THR A 15 27.76 -12.31 -10.16
CA THR A 15 26.60 -11.41 -10.33
C THR A 15 25.28 -12.13 -10.67
N GLY A 16 25.32 -13.45 -10.86
CA GLY A 16 24.17 -14.29 -11.15
C GLY A 16 23.96 -15.37 -10.09
N ILE A 17 24.53 -16.56 -10.31
CA ILE A 17 24.29 -17.74 -9.47
C ILE A 17 24.63 -17.48 -8.00
N ALA A 18 25.75 -16.82 -7.72
CA ALA A 18 26.14 -16.50 -6.34
C ALA A 18 25.13 -15.55 -5.67
N ILE A 19 24.56 -14.57 -6.40
CA ILE A 19 23.51 -13.69 -5.88
C ILE A 19 22.22 -14.47 -5.60
N VAL A 20 21.83 -15.39 -6.49
CA VAL A 20 20.65 -16.26 -6.27
C VAL A 20 20.78 -17.03 -4.96
N LEU A 21 21.96 -17.65 -4.76
CA LEU A 21 22.24 -18.42 -3.53
C LEU A 21 22.31 -17.53 -2.30
N TYR A 22 22.90 -16.34 -2.41
CA TYR A 22 23.02 -15.37 -1.31
C TYR A 22 21.68 -14.80 -0.88
N LEU A 23 20.86 -14.38 -1.83
CA LEU A 23 19.55 -13.78 -1.53
C LEU A 23 18.57 -14.80 -0.96
N ASN A 24 18.66 -16.06 -1.37
CA ASN A 24 17.79 -17.17 -0.92
C ASN A 24 16.33 -16.70 -0.76
N GLN A 25 15.77 -16.12 -1.81
CA GLN A 25 14.45 -15.48 -1.76
C GLN A 25 13.37 -16.49 -1.41
N THR A 26 12.52 -16.10 -0.46
CA THR A 26 11.35 -16.90 -0.09
C THR A 26 10.27 -16.79 -1.17
N PRO A 27 9.47 -17.85 -1.41
CA PRO A 27 8.38 -17.82 -2.41
C PRO A 27 7.32 -16.74 -2.16
N SER A 28 7.21 -16.26 -0.91
CA SER A 28 6.24 -15.24 -0.50
C SER A 28 6.66 -13.79 -0.78
N GLN A 29 7.64 -13.57 -1.65
CA GLN A 29 8.03 -12.22 -2.05
C GLN A 29 6.89 -11.53 -2.84
N PRO A 30 6.70 -10.22 -2.67
CA PRO A 30 5.64 -9.49 -3.40
C PRO A 30 5.87 -9.43 -4.91
N ARG A 31 7.10 -9.64 -5.39
CA ARG A 31 7.47 -9.72 -6.82
C ARG A 31 8.80 -10.44 -7.00
N GLU A 32 9.05 -10.97 -8.19
CA GLU A 32 10.36 -11.44 -8.61
C GLU A 32 11.36 -10.28 -8.67
N ARG A 33 12.62 -10.57 -8.30
CA ARG A 33 13.71 -9.59 -8.28
C ARG A 33 14.80 -9.94 -9.29
N ASP A 34 14.41 -10.31 -10.49
CA ASP A 34 15.30 -10.68 -11.61
C ASP A 34 16.27 -9.57 -11.99
N TYR A 35 15.93 -8.31 -11.75
CA TYR A 35 16.86 -7.18 -11.91
C TYR A 35 18.14 -7.32 -11.06
N ALA A 36 18.12 -8.09 -9.98
CA ALA A 36 19.30 -8.36 -9.16
C ALA A 36 20.37 -9.15 -9.93
N TYR A 37 19.96 -9.86 -10.99
CA TYR A 37 20.85 -10.69 -11.83
C TYR A 37 21.27 -10.00 -13.13
N ALA A 38 20.88 -8.75 -13.35
CA ALA A 38 21.15 -8.02 -14.60
C ALA A 38 22.63 -8.00 -14.98
N GLY A 39 23.53 -7.95 -13.99
CA GLY A 39 24.96 -8.03 -14.20
C GLY A 39 25.41 -9.34 -14.86
N SER A 40 24.76 -10.46 -14.56
CA SER A 40 25.06 -11.75 -15.19
C SER A 40 24.66 -11.80 -16.66
N PHE A 41 23.53 -11.21 -17.02
CA PHE A 41 23.10 -11.11 -18.42
C PHE A 41 24.05 -10.23 -19.23
N TYR A 42 24.55 -9.15 -18.63
CA TYR A 42 25.58 -8.31 -19.26
C TYR A 42 26.87 -9.12 -19.52
N ALA A 43 27.33 -9.87 -18.52
CA ALA A 43 28.49 -10.74 -18.68
C ALA A 43 28.28 -11.82 -19.75
N PHE A 44 27.07 -12.41 -19.80
CA PHE A 44 26.72 -13.40 -20.82
C PHE A 44 26.72 -12.80 -22.23
N ALA A 45 26.26 -11.54 -22.38
CA ALA A 45 26.32 -10.82 -23.65
C ALA A 45 27.77 -10.64 -24.17
N ILE A 46 28.77 -10.51 -23.28
CA ILE A 46 30.19 -10.50 -23.67
C ILE A 46 30.58 -11.84 -24.28
N TRP A 47 30.14 -12.97 -23.71
CA TRP A 47 30.40 -14.30 -24.27
C TRP A 47 29.73 -14.50 -25.63
N ILE A 48 28.53 -14.00 -25.83
CA ILE A 48 27.89 -14.02 -27.15
C ILE A 48 28.75 -13.29 -28.17
N GLY A 49 29.23 -12.08 -27.85
CA GLY A 49 30.14 -11.33 -28.72
C GLY A 49 31.46 -12.06 -29.00
N MET A 50 32.05 -12.69 -27.98
CA MET A 50 33.22 -13.53 -28.15
C MET A 50 32.95 -14.77 -29.00
N GLY A 51 31.75 -15.34 -28.90
CA GLY A 51 31.30 -16.46 -29.71
C GLY A 51 31.21 -16.09 -31.19
N VAL A 52 30.65 -14.94 -31.52
CA VAL A 52 30.59 -14.39 -32.89
C VAL A 52 32.00 -14.25 -33.46
N ALA A 53 32.93 -13.64 -32.71
CA ALA A 53 34.33 -13.51 -33.10
C ALA A 53 35.03 -14.91 -33.27
N GLY A 54 34.67 -15.87 -32.41
CA GLY A 54 35.15 -17.26 -32.51
C GLY A 54 34.68 -17.93 -33.80
N ILE A 55 33.40 -17.80 -34.17
CA ILE A 55 32.86 -18.38 -35.41
C ILE A 55 33.53 -17.75 -36.63
N ILE A 56 33.78 -16.45 -36.65
CA ILE A 56 34.51 -15.77 -37.73
C ILE A 56 35.90 -16.40 -37.89
N ARG A 57 36.64 -16.61 -36.79
CA ARG A 57 37.98 -17.26 -36.81
C ARG A 57 37.92 -18.72 -37.26
N LEU A 58 36.89 -19.46 -36.90
CA LEU A 58 36.66 -20.82 -37.37
C LEU A 58 36.49 -20.88 -38.90
N LEU A 59 35.66 -19.98 -39.46
CA LEU A 59 35.51 -19.89 -40.92
C LEU A 59 36.80 -19.49 -41.62
N GLN A 60 37.57 -18.57 -41.05
CA GLN A 60 38.91 -18.23 -41.58
C GLN A 60 39.84 -19.43 -41.58
N HIS A 61 39.85 -20.19 -40.50
CA HIS A 61 40.77 -21.31 -40.34
C HIS A 61 40.40 -22.54 -41.20
N TYR A 62 39.14 -22.98 -41.10
CA TYR A 62 38.70 -24.22 -41.74
C TYR A 62 38.22 -24.01 -43.19
N ALA A 63 37.46 -22.94 -43.44
CA ALA A 63 36.98 -22.62 -44.78
C ALA A 63 37.95 -21.76 -45.62
N LYS A 64 39.08 -21.36 -44.98
CA LYS A 64 40.11 -20.49 -45.63
C LYS A 64 39.52 -19.18 -46.17
N MET A 65 38.47 -18.69 -45.61
CA MET A 65 37.83 -17.44 -45.99
C MET A 65 38.67 -16.24 -45.60
N LYS A 66 38.61 -15.17 -46.41
CA LYS A 66 39.18 -13.88 -46.02
C LYS A 66 38.35 -13.28 -44.84
N GLU A 67 38.98 -12.45 -44.04
CA GLU A 67 38.39 -11.89 -42.83
C GLU A 67 37.08 -11.15 -43.08
N LEU A 68 37.07 -10.22 -44.04
CA LEU A 68 35.87 -9.38 -44.30
C LEU A 68 34.62 -10.19 -44.76
N PRO A 69 34.72 -11.13 -45.73
CA PRO A 69 33.56 -11.95 -46.07
C PRO A 69 33.13 -12.89 -44.92
N ALA A 70 34.07 -13.44 -44.15
CA ALA A 70 33.72 -14.28 -43.01
C ALA A 70 32.99 -13.47 -41.94
N ALA A 71 33.48 -12.29 -41.62
CA ALA A 71 32.83 -11.37 -40.69
C ALA A 71 31.43 -10.95 -41.17
N ALA A 72 31.29 -10.60 -42.45
CA ALA A 72 29.97 -10.20 -43.00
C ALA A 72 28.94 -11.33 -42.93
N ILE A 73 29.30 -12.54 -43.32
CA ILE A 73 28.39 -13.70 -43.32
C ILE A 73 27.96 -14.03 -41.89
N VAL A 74 28.92 -14.11 -40.93
CA VAL A 74 28.61 -14.44 -39.55
C VAL A 74 27.77 -13.33 -38.88
N SER A 75 28.13 -12.07 -39.12
CA SER A 75 27.37 -10.95 -38.54
C SER A 75 25.91 -10.92 -39.05
N VAL A 76 25.69 -11.10 -40.35
CA VAL A 76 24.34 -11.18 -40.96
C VAL A 76 23.58 -12.38 -40.38
N ALA A 77 24.22 -13.58 -40.30
CA ALA A 77 23.57 -14.75 -39.70
C ALA A 77 23.21 -14.54 -38.23
N CYS A 78 24.13 -13.97 -37.44
CA CYS A 78 23.88 -13.73 -36.01
C CYS A 78 22.84 -12.63 -35.76
N LEU A 79 22.62 -11.68 -36.69
CA LEU A 79 21.57 -10.66 -36.56
C LEU A 79 20.16 -11.24 -36.60
N PHE A 80 19.94 -12.43 -37.16
CA PHE A 80 18.64 -13.10 -37.09
C PHE A 80 18.20 -13.38 -35.65
N VAL A 81 19.11 -13.60 -34.71
CA VAL A 81 18.77 -13.86 -33.29
C VAL A 81 18.09 -12.63 -32.65
N PRO A 82 18.70 -11.44 -32.61
CA PRO A 82 18.04 -10.26 -32.04
C PRO A 82 16.79 -9.82 -32.83
N ILE A 83 16.75 -10.04 -34.17
CA ILE A 83 15.56 -9.75 -34.98
C ILE A 83 14.41 -10.68 -34.57
N GLN A 84 14.66 -11.97 -34.39
CA GLN A 84 13.66 -12.93 -33.93
C GLN A 84 13.19 -12.58 -32.51
N MET A 85 14.12 -12.29 -31.61
CA MET A 85 13.75 -11.86 -30.25
C MET A 85 12.87 -10.62 -30.29
N ALA A 86 13.25 -9.60 -31.02
CA ALA A 86 12.46 -8.38 -31.15
C ALA A 86 11.06 -8.65 -31.72
N SER A 87 10.96 -9.54 -32.72
CA SER A 87 9.66 -9.87 -33.33
C SER A 87 8.71 -10.63 -32.39
N GLN A 88 9.25 -11.36 -31.42
CA GLN A 88 8.45 -12.16 -30.47
C GLN A 88 8.13 -11.44 -29.17
N THR A 89 8.98 -10.48 -28.77
CA THR A 89 8.86 -9.83 -27.46
C THR A 89 8.65 -8.32 -27.54
N TRP A 90 8.36 -7.80 -28.75
CA TRP A 90 8.18 -6.35 -28.94
C TRP A 90 7.03 -5.79 -28.11
N ASP A 91 5.91 -6.45 -28.12
CA ASP A 91 4.70 -6.08 -27.38
C ASP A 91 4.91 -6.14 -25.85
N ASP A 92 5.66 -7.12 -25.35
CA ASP A 92 6.04 -7.21 -23.94
C ASP A 92 6.92 -6.03 -23.47
N HIS A 93 7.72 -5.48 -24.38
CA HIS A 93 8.65 -4.38 -24.11
C HIS A 93 8.16 -3.01 -24.56
N ASP A 94 7.05 -2.95 -25.31
CA ASP A 94 6.45 -1.68 -25.69
C ASP A 94 5.86 -0.98 -24.47
N ARG A 95 6.42 0.17 -24.14
CA ARG A 95 5.98 1.05 -23.04
C ARG A 95 5.11 2.21 -23.51
N SER A 96 4.85 2.30 -24.83
CA SER A 96 3.98 3.34 -25.38
C SER A 96 2.54 3.16 -24.88
N GLY A 97 1.88 4.27 -24.57
CA GLY A 97 0.51 4.23 -24.08
C GLY A 97 0.31 3.73 -22.65
N ARG A 98 1.37 3.42 -21.89
CA ARG A 98 1.29 2.94 -20.51
C ARG A 98 1.22 4.10 -19.52
N TYR A 99 0.03 4.58 -19.24
CA TYR A 99 -0.20 5.70 -18.33
C TYR A 99 -0.80 5.31 -16.98
N VAL A 100 -0.93 4.01 -16.67
CA VAL A 100 -1.58 3.53 -15.44
C VAL A 100 -0.93 4.10 -14.19
N ALA A 101 0.39 4.02 -14.05
CA ALA A 101 1.11 4.51 -12.88
C ALA A 101 1.02 6.05 -12.75
N ARG A 102 1.12 6.78 -13.88
CA ARG A 102 0.94 8.24 -13.91
C ARG A 102 -0.46 8.62 -13.42
N ASP A 103 -1.49 8.03 -14.01
CA ASP A 103 -2.88 8.35 -13.71
C ASP A 103 -3.25 7.89 -12.28
N PHE A 104 -2.68 6.80 -11.79
CA PHE A 104 -2.82 6.37 -10.41
C PHE A 104 -2.28 7.44 -9.43
N GLY A 105 -1.10 7.99 -9.69
CA GLY A 105 -0.55 9.11 -8.93
C GLY A 105 -1.43 10.36 -9.00
N GLN A 106 -1.94 10.70 -10.20
CA GLN A 106 -2.89 11.82 -10.35
C GLN A 106 -4.17 11.58 -9.55
N ASN A 107 -4.71 10.36 -9.55
CA ASN A 107 -5.92 10.01 -8.81
C ASN A 107 -5.74 10.15 -7.29
N TYR A 108 -4.57 9.84 -6.75
CA TYR A 108 -4.24 10.16 -5.36
C TYR A 108 -4.31 11.66 -5.09
N LEU A 109 -3.63 12.45 -5.92
CA LEU A 109 -3.57 13.91 -5.77
C LEU A 109 -4.94 14.56 -6.00
N MET A 110 -5.78 14.01 -6.89
CA MET A 110 -7.17 14.46 -7.09
C MET A 110 -8.12 14.05 -5.96
N SER A 111 -7.78 13.03 -5.17
CA SER A 111 -8.54 12.66 -3.97
C SER A 111 -8.37 13.66 -2.82
N LEU A 112 -7.35 14.53 -2.91
CA LEU A 112 -7.06 15.54 -1.89
C LEU A 112 -7.93 16.79 -2.10
N GLN A 113 -8.24 17.48 -1.01
CA GLN A 113 -8.87 18.80 -1.08
C GLN A 113 -8.06 19.75 -1.96
N GLU A 114 -8.74 20.58 -2.74
CA GLU A 114 -8.09 21.49 -3.70
C GLU A 114 -7.40 22.68 -3.05
N THR A 115 -7.73 22.98 -1.80
CA THR A 115 -7.19 24.13 -1.06
C THR A 115 -6.59 23.67 0.27
N GLY A 116 -5.80 24.56 0.91
CA GLY A 116 -5.24 24.34 2.24
C GLY A 116 -3.90 23.60 2.23
N ASN A 117 -3.25 23.45 1.08
CA ASN A 117 -1.93 22.81 0.95
C ASN A 117 -1.88 21.42 1.64
N PRO A 118 -2.67 20.45 1.19
CA PRO A 118 -2.85 19.18 1.88
C PRO A 118 -1.55 18.39 2.00
N ILE A 119 -1.46 17.60 3.06
CA ILE A 119 -0.38 16.63 3.29
C ILE A 119 -0.92 15.25 3.03
N ILE A 120 -0.22 14.42 2.25
CA ILE A 120 -0.54 13.02 2.06
C ILE A 120 0.61 12.15 2.55
N TYR A 121 0.33 11.26 3.51
CA TYR A 121 1.24 10.22 3.92
C TYR A 121 1.14 9.02 2.97
N THR A 122 2.29 8.60 2.47
CA THR A 122 2.48 7.38 1.66
C THR A 122 3.47 6.46 2.37
N ASN A 123 3.54 5.19 1.98
CA ASN A 123 4.49 4.25 2.57
C ASN A 123 5.00 3.27 1.53
N GLY A 124 6.27 3.44 1.13
CA GLY A 124 6.92 2.65 0.09
C GLY A 124 6.90 3.32 -1.29
N ASP A 125 7.54 2.67 -2.25
CA ASP A 125 7.88 3.26 -3.56
C ASP A 125 6.66 3.30 -4.51
N ASN A 126 5.83 2.26 -4.47
CA ASN A 126 4.77 2.06 -5.46
C ASN A 126 3.65 3.12 -5.40
N ASP A 127 3.40 3.70 -4.25
CA ASP A 127 2.45 4.80 -4.08
C ASP A 127 3.13 6.16 -4.06
N THR A 128 4.39 6.26 -3.63
CA THR A 128 5.12 7.54 -3.54
C THR A 128 5.64 8.01 -4.90
N PHE A 129 6.29 7.14 -5.68
CA PHE A 129 6.93 7.55 -6.93
C PHE A 129 5.95 8.02 -8.01
N PRO A 130 4.77 7.44 -8.18
CA PRO A 130 3.78 8.01 -9.08
C PRO A 130 3.32 9.43 -8.69
N LEU A 131 3.25 9.75 -7.39
CA LEU A 131 2.93 11.09 -6.93
C LEU A 131 4.07 12.06 -7.25
N TRP A 132 5.31 11.69 -6.90
CA TRP A 132 6.49 12.51 -7.21
C TRP A 132 6.64 12.75 -8.71
N TYR A 133 6.47 11.71 -9.55
CA TYR A 133 6.49 11.89 -11.01
C TYR A 133 5.51 12.99 -11.46
N ASN A 134 4.28 12.95 -10.98
CA ASN A 134 3.28 13.93 -11.34
C ASN A 134 3.62 15.34 -10.84
N GLN A 135 4.16 15.46 -9.63
CA GLN A 135 4.53 16.74 -9.05
C GLN A 135 5.81 17.33 -9.69
N GLU A 136 6.86 16.49 -9.84
CA GLU A 136 8.18 16.95 -10.31
C GLU A 136 8.24 17.08 -11.83
N THR A 137 7.53 16.24 -12.58
CA THR A 137 7.65 16.20 -14.05
C THR A 137 6.48 16.90 -14.74
N GLU A 138 5.25 16.71 -14.24
CA GLU A 138 4.05 17.27 -14.85
C GLU A 138 3.56 18.56 -14.17
N GLY A 139 4.16 18.95 -13.04
CA GLY A 139 3.76 20.13 -12.27
C GLY A 139 2.32 20.03 -11.72
N PHE A 140 1.84 18.81 -11.46
CA PHE A 140 0.47 18.58 -11.08
C PHE A 140 0.30 18.56 -9.56
N ARG A 141 -0.62 19.40 -9.02
CA ARG A 141 -0.90 19.52 -7.58
C ARG A 141 0.35 19.74 -6.74
N THR A 142 1.18 20.68 -7.15
CA THR A 142 2.41 21.11 -6.45
C THR A 142 2.12 21.82 -5.11
N ASP A 143 0.87 22.18 -4.86
CA ASP A 143 0.34 22.65 -3.57
C ASP A 143 0.28 21.56 -2.50
N ALA A 144 0.11 20.30 -2.90
CA ALA A 144 0.08 19.16 -1.99
C ALA A 144 1.49 18.69 -1.61
N ARG A 145 1.66 18.21 -0.37
CA ARG A 145 2.95 17.65 0.07
C ARG A 145 2.87 16.15 0.22
N THR A 146 3.59 15.43 -0.63
CA THR A 146 3.78 13.99 -0.49
C THR A 146 4.85 13.70 0.55
N CYS A 147 4.49 12.97 1.60
CA CYS A 147 5.36 12.62 2.71
C CYS A 147 5.43 11.08 2.87
N ASN A 148 6.59 10.50 2.54
CA ASN A 148 6.82 9.06 2.66
C ASN A 148 7.19 8.69 4.09
N LEU A 149 6.40 7.83 4.74
CA LEU A 149 6.58 7.42 6.14
C LEU A 149 7.86 6.61 6.37
N SER A 150 8.28 5.80 5.39
CA SER A 150 9.52 5.02 5.50
C SER A 150 10.75 5.95 5.52
N TYR A 151 10.77 6.98 4.68
CA TYR A 151 11.86 7.96 4.67
C TYR A 151 11.79 8.95 5.83
N LEU A 152 10.60 9.19 6.39
CA LEU A 152 10.42 10.06 7.54
C LEU A 152 11.14 9.55 8.82
N GLN A 153 11.63 8.31 8.79
CA GLN A 153 12.52 7.76 9.82
C GLN A 153 13.94 8.35 9.75
N THR A 154 14.33 9.00 8.63
CA THR A 154 15.68 9.50 8.40
C THR A 154 15.76 11.02 8.55
N ASP A 155 16.87 11.51 9.08
CA ASP A 155 17.09 12.93 9.34
C ASP A 155 17.15 13.77 8.06
N TRP A 156 17.79 13.26 7.00
CA TRP A 156 17.89 13.97 5.72
C TRP A 156 16.51 14.24 5.09
N TYR A 157 15.58 13.30 5.24
CA TYR A 157 14.23 13.46 4.70
C TYR A 157 13.40 14.43 5.54
N ILE A 158 13.57 14.42 6.87
CA ILE A 158 12.96 15.42 7.75
C ILE A 158 13.48 16.81 7.38
N ASP A 159 14.79 16.99 7.15
CA ASP A 159 15.37 18.25 6.66
C ASP A 159 14.73 18.70 5.34
N GLN A 160 14.47 17.77 4.42
CA GLN A 160 13.79 18.06 3.17
C GLN A 160 12.32 18.48 3.39
N MET A 161 11.61 17.81 4.29
CA MET A 161 10.22 18.14 4.61
C MET A 161 10.05 19.48 5.31
N LYS A 162 11.06 19.94 6.03
CA LYS A 162 11.12 21.26 6.68
C LYS A 162 11.39 22.42 5.70
N ARG A 163 11.58 22.15 4.42
CA ARG A 163 11.74 23.17 3.37
C ARG A 163 10.47 23.25 2.53
N PRO A 164 10.09 24.44 2.04
CA PRO A 164 9.02 24.54 1.05
C PRO A 164 9.43 23.82 -0.24
N ALA A 165 8.45 23.32 -0.97
CA ALA A 165 8.65 22.73 -2.29
C ALA A 165 7.53 23.17 -3.22
N TYR A 166 7.90 23.85 -4.32
CA TYR A 166 6.95 24.44 -5.25
C TYR A 166 5.94 25.36 -4.54
N ASP A 167 4.64 25.09 -4.71
CA ASP A 167 3.56 25.85 -4.08
C ASP A 167 3.22 25.36 -2.67
N SER A 168 3.84 24.25 -2.23
CA SER A 168 3.62 23.68 -0.90
C SER A 168 4.55 24.30 0.14
N PRO A 169 4.02 24.87 1.24
CA PRO A 169 4.85 25.32 2.35
C PRO A 169 5.55 24.14 3.03
N SER A 170 6.58 24.45 3.84
CA SER A 170 7.24 23.45 4.70
C SER A 170 6.23 22.69 5.53
N LEU A 171 6.53 21.43 5.83
CA LEU A 171 5.72 20.67 6.79
C LEU A 171 5.85 21.28 8.19
N PRO A 172 4.78 21.22 9.01
CA PRO A 172 4.76 21.82 10.33
C PRO A 172 5.56 20.96 11.33
N ILE A 173 6.89 20.99 11.22
CA ILE A 173 7.84 20.29 12.09
C ILE A 173 8.70 21.35 12.78
N THR A 174 8.50 21.56 14.08
CA THR A 174 9.19 22.59 14.87
C THR A 174 10.50 22.11 15.50
N TRP A 175 10.77 20.81 15.45
CA TRP A 175 11.96 20.21 16.07
C TRP A 175 13.25 20.77 15.50
N ASP A 176 14.22 21.05 16.34
CA ASP A 176 15.58 21.38 15.92
C ASP A 176 16.30 20.14 15.38
N ARG A 177 17.28 20.35 14.49
CA ARG A 177 18.01 19.24 13.87
C ARG A 177 18.60 18.26 14.89
N MET A 178 19.10 18.76 16.01
CA MET A 178 19.68 17.94 17.08
C MET A 178 18.65 17.04 17.80
N GLU A 179 17.35 17.30 17.61
CA GLU A 179 16.28 16.49 18.21
C GLU A 179 15.89 15.29 17.34
N TYR A 180 16.29 15.25 16.05
CA TYR A 180 15.96 14.16 15.13
C TYR A 180 17.14 13.62 14.31
N VAL A 181 18.35 14.16 14.48
CA VAL A 181 19.55 13.61 13.83
C VAL A 181 19.69 12.13 14.13
N GLU A 182 20.36 11.40 13.22
CA GLU A 182 20.63 9.98 13.40
C GLU A 182 21.16 9.66 14.81
N GLY A 183 20.60 8.65 15.45
CA GLY A 183 20.90 8.28 16.84
C GLY A 183 20.13 9.06 17.92
N THR A 184 19.32 10.07 17.53
CA THR A 184 18.50 10.85 18.49
C THR A 184 17.02 10.60 18.24
N ASN A 185 16.28 10.29 19.33
CA ASN A 185 14.84 10.01 19.31
C ASN A 185 14.43 9.01 18.18
N GLU A 186 15.24 7.97 17.96
CA GLU A 186 14.92 6.91 17.02
C GLU A 186 13.62 6.21 17.40
N TYR A 187 13.38 6.09 18.69
CA TYR A 187 12.11 5.66 19.28
C TYR A 187 11.94 6.27 20.67
N VAL A 188 10.69 6.43 21.10
CA VAL A 188 10.33 6.82 22.46
C VAL A 188 9.40 5.78 23.05
N PRO A 189 9.73 5.18 24.21
CA PRO A 189 8.92 4.13 24.81
C PRO A 189 7.57 4.66 25.33
N VAL A 190 6.53 3.84 25.18
CA VAL A 190 5.21 4.08 25.77
C VAL A 190 5.17 3.41 27.14
N ARG A 191 4.97 4.20 28.21
CA ARG A 191 5.01 3.80 29.60
C ARG A 191 3.73 4.21 30.34
N PRO A 192 2.60 3.56 30.14
CA PRO A 192 1.32 3.94 30.77
C PRO A 192 1.34 3.83 32.29
N GLU A 193 2.26 3.06 32.85
CA GLU A 193 2.46 2.94 34.30
C GLU A 193 2.80 4.26 34.97
N TYR A 194 3.43 5.20 34.26
CA TYR A 194 3.73 6.54 34.78
C TYR A 194 2.47 7.36 35.05
N LYS A 195 1.36 7.06 34.36
CA LYS A 195 0.09 7.79 34.47
C LYS A 195 -0.37 7.88 35.93
N LYS A 196 -0.29 6.77 36.69
CA LYS A 196 -0.75 6.72 38.07
C LYS A 196 0.04 7.68 38.95
N SER A 197 1.35 7.77 38.77
CA SER A 197 2.22 8.65 39.55
C SER A 197 1.98 10.12 39.21
N ILE A 198 1.76 10.42 37.93
CA ILE A 198 1.45 11.76 37.43
C ILE A 198 0.09 12.22 37.96
N ASP A 199 -0.93 11.38 37.87
CA ASP A 199 -2.28 11.69 38.38
C ASP A 199 -2.23 11.97 39.89
N ALA A 200 -1.46 11.20 40.65
CA ALA A 200 -1.26 11.42 42.10
C ALA A 200 -0.54 12.75 42.38
N LEU A 201 0.47 13.11 41.57
CA LEU A 201 1.20 14.37 41.70
C LEU A 201 0.27 15.59 41.49
N TYR A 202 -0.57 15.55 40.45
CA TYR A 202 -1.55 16.60 40.18
C TYR A 202 -2.61 16.70 41.29
N ALA A 203 -3.14 15.56 41.75
CA ALA A 203 -4.14 15.52 42.83
C ALA A 203 -3.60 16.09 44.12
N GLU A 204 -2.36 15.79 44.49
CA GLU A 204 -1.72 16.35 45.69
C GLU A 204 -1.48 17.86 45.54
N ALA A 205 -1.00 18.30 44.39
CA ALA A 205 -0.78 19.72 44.09
C ALA A 205 -2.09 20.54 44.12
N GLU A 206 -3.18 19.98 43.59
CA GLU A 206 -4.51 20.58 43.65
C GLU A 206 -5.02 20.69 45.09
N LYS A 207 -4.85 19.65 45.91
CA LYS A 207 -5.20 19.66 47.32
C LYS A 207 -4.43 20.73 48.08
N GLN A 208 -3.14 20.88 47.83
CA GLN A 208 -2.31 21.93 48.43
C GLN A 208 -2.78 23.33 47.97
N ALA A 209 -3.14 23.51 46.70
CA ALA A 209 -3.68 24.78 46.19
C ALA A 209 -4.99 25.17 46.88
N LEU A 210 -5.88 24.20 47.15
CA LEU A 210 -7.13 24.41 47.88
C LEU A 210 -6.90 24.81 49.36
N SER A 211 -5.77 24.39 49.95
CA SER A 211 -5.36 24.78 51.30
C SER A 211 -4.57 26.09 51.36
N GLY A 212 -4.42 26.79 50.24
CA GLY A 212 -3.77 28.10 50.14
C GLY A 212 -2.33 28.07 49.59
N ASN A 213 -1.74 26.90 49.37
CA ASN A 213 -0.44 26.76 48.71
C ASN A 213 -0.59 26.50 47.22
N THR A 214 -0.73 27.58 46.43
CA THR A 214 -0.88 27.50 44.97
C THR A 214 0.43 27.22 44.23
N GLU A 215 1.58 27.40 44.89
CA GLU A 215 2.90 27.25 44.26
C GLU A 215 3.17 25.83 43.80
N ALA A 216 2.73 24.82 44.53
CA ALA A 216 2.87 23.43 44.17
C ALA A 216 2.18 23.12 42.83
N LEU A 217 0.94 23.59 42.67
CA LEU A 217 0.19 23.38 41.40
C LEU A 217 0.80 24.15 40.22
N VAL A 218 1.30 25.37 40.45
CA VAL A 218 2.00 26.16 39.44
C VAL A 218 3.26 25.43 38.97
N ASN A 219 4.03 24.85 39.88
CA ASN A 219 5.27 24.13 39.58
C ASN A 219 4.98 22.85 38.74
N VAL A 220 4.00 22.04 39.16
CA VAL A 220 3.62 20.83 38.41
C VAL A 220 3.13 21.19 37.00
N LYS A 221 2.29 22.23 36.87
CA LYS A 221 1.82 22.69 35.57
C LYS A 221 2.94 23.27 34.68
N LYS A 222 3.96 23.89 35.27
CA LYS A 222 5.15 24.38 34.59
C LYS A 222 6.00 23.23 34.04
N GLU A 223 6.04 22.10 34.77
CA GLU A 223 6.83 20.92 34.40
C GLU A 223 6.17 20.03 33.37
N PHE A 224 4.84 19.84 33.42
CA PHE A 224 4.12 18.88 32.58
C PHE A 224 2.95 19.49 31.81
N GLY A 225 2.67 20.79 31.93
CA GLY A 225 1.54 21.48 31.29
C GLY A 225 0.24 21.44 32.09
N GLU A 226 -0.80 22.04 31.56
CA GLU A 226 -2.15 22.03 32.17
C GLU A 226 -2.78 20.63 32.19
N ASN A 227 -2.62 19.91 31.09
CA ASN A 227 -3.01 18.51 30.93
C ASN A 227 -1.77 17.72 30.47
N PRO A 228 -1.13 16.90 31.35
CA PRO A 228 0.10 16.19 31.00
C PRO A 228 -0.07 15.16 29.86
N TYR A 229 -1.29 14.81 29.51
CA TYR A 229 -1.62 13.82 28.45
C TYR A 229 -2.09 14.47 27.16
N GLU A 230 -2.12 15.79 27.10
CA GLU A 230 -2.42 16.53 25.87
C GLU A 230 -1.23 16.46 24.93
N LEU A 231 -1.49 16.25 23.63
CA LEU A 231 -0.48 15.97 22.60
C LEU A 231 0.67 16.99 22.60
N LYS A 232 0.36 18.30 22.65
CA LYS A 232 1.39 19.35 22.66
C LYS A 232 2.27 19.30 23.93
N ASN A 233 1.68 18.93 25.07
CA ASN A 233 2.41 18.77 26.33
C ASN A 233 3.28 17.50 26.33
N ILE A 234 2.77 16.40 25.76
CA ILE A 234 3.58 15.18 25.57
C ILE A 234 4.79 15.47 24.68
N LEU A 235 4.59 16.12 23.55
CA LEU A 235 5.68 16.50 22.65
C LEU A 235 6.70 17.38 23.35
N LYS A 236 6.25 18.43 24.06
CA LYS A 236 7.11 19.45 24.65
C LYS A 236 7.85 18.97 25.90
N TYR A 237 7.14 18.37 26.85
CA TYR A 237 7.67 18.12 28.18
C TYR A 237 8.23 16.70 28.38
N TRP A 238 7.79 15.75 27.57
CA TRP A 238 8.19 14.35 27.62
C TRP A 238 9.14 13.98 26.48
N ILE A 239 8.68 13.96 25.25
CA ILE A 239 9.46 13.47 24.10
C ILE A 239 10.68 14.36 23.83
N ARG A 240 10.51 15.69 23.90
CA ARG A 240 11.58 16.68 23.68
C ARG A 240 12.27 17.10 24.99
N SER A 241 12.06 16.34 26.07
CA SER A 241 12.73 16.61 27.35
C SER A 241 14.25 16.51 27.21
N LYS A 242 14.96 17.42 27.90
CA LYS A 242 16.41 17.34 28.04
C LYS A 242 16.84 16.32 29.10
N ASN A 243 15.90 15.88 29.94
CA ASN A 243 16.11 14.83 30.93
C ASN A 243 15.76 13.48 30.26
N GLU A 244 16.76 12.62 30.08
CA GLU A 244 16.59 11.31 29.45
C GLU A 244 15.57 10.40 30.17
N ASP A 245 15.47 10.53 31.52
CA ASP A 245 14.50 9.75 32.31
C ASP A 245 13.04 10.12 32.04
N LEU A 246 12.81 11.32 31.49
CA LEU A 246 11.49 11.80 31.07
C LEU A 246 11.17 11.54 29.59
N LYS A 247 12.10 11.01 28.82
CA LYS A 247 11.85 10.67 27.40
C LYS A 247 10.99 9.43 27.25
N VAL A 248 9.74 9.53 27.67
CA VAL A 248 8.72 8.48 27.59
C VAL A 248 7.38 9.10 27.20
N ILE A 249 6.45 8.28 26.74
CA ILE A 249 5.05 8.67 26.58
C ILE A 249 4.30 8.08 27.79
N PRO A 250 3.81 8.92 28.73
CA PRO A 250 3.34 8.48 30.04
C PRO A 250 1.90 7.92 30.01
N THR A 251 1.34 7.66 28.86
CA THR A 251 -0.05 7.21 28.70
C THR A 251 -0.22 6.35 27.44
N ASP A 252 -1.20 5.48 27.43
CA ASP A 252 -1.67 4.74 26.27
C ASP A 252 -2.84 5.42 25.53
N SER A 253 -3.23 6.63 25.97
CA SER A 253 -4.29 7.43 25.35
C SER A 253 -3.89 8.91 25.37
N ILE A 254 -3.44 9.41 24.23
CA ILE A 254 -3.08 10.82 24.05
C ILE A 254 -4.37 11.61 23.79
N VAL A 255 -4.52 12.76 24.48
CA VAL A 255 -5.62 13.70 24.26
C VAL A 255 -5.16 14.78 23.29
N MET A 256 -5.94 15.05 22.26
CA MET A 256 -5.69 16.17 21.34
C MET A 256 -6.86 17.15 21.39
N LYS A 257 -6.57 18.42 21.69
CA LYS A 257 -7.57 19.48 21.65
C LYS A 257 -7.97 19.77 20.21
N VAL A 258 -9.25 19.97 19.97
CA VAL A 258 -9.79 20.28 18.65
C VAL A 258 -10.10 21.77 18.55
N ASP A 259 -9.45 22.45 17.60
CA ASP A 259 -9.82 23.81 17.23
C ASP A 259 -11.04 23.78 16.31
N LYS A 260 -12.22 23.99 16.89
CA LYS A 260 -13.49 23.90 16.15
C LYS A 260 -13.61 24.89 15.01
N GLU A 261 -13.03 26.09 15.17
CA GLU A 261 -13.06 27.11 14.13
C GLU A 261 -12.13 26.73 12.95
N ALA A 262 -10.94 26.19 13.25
CA ALA A 262 -10.04 25.67 12.24
C ALA A 262 -10.68 24.48 11.48
N VAL A 263 -11.33 23.56 12.18
CA VAL A 263 -12.06 22.43 11.56
C VAL A 263 -13.16 22.95 10.62
N ARG A 264 -13.95 23.95 11.04
CA ARG A 264 -14.98 24.54 10.17
C ARG A 264 -14.38 25.17 8.91
N ARG A 265 -13.31 25.96 9.08
CA ARG A 265 -12.63 26.61 7.93
C ARG A 265 -12.02 25.58 6.97
N SER A 266 -11.54 24.46 7.48
CA SER A 266 -10.92 23.41 6.66
C SER A 266 -11.92 22.58 5.84
N GLY A 267 -13.23 22.74 6.05
CA GLY A 267 -14.25 21.95 5.36
C GLY A 267 -14.32 20.49 5.78
N MET A 268 -13.80 20.14 6.97
CA MET A 268 -13.84 18.78 7.53
C MET A 268 -15.17 18.46 8.25
N MET A 269 -16.28 19.00 7.79
CA MET A 269 -17.57 18.74 8.42
C MET A 269 -18.20 17.46 7.90
N ILE A 270 -18.67 16.63 8.82
CA ILE A 270 -19.65 15.58 8.50
C ILE A 270 -21.03 16.20 8.77
N PRO A 271 -21.94 16.20 7.79
CA PRO A 271 -23.26 16.79 7.97
C PRO A 271 -24.00 16.19 9.17
N GLY A 272 -24.50 17.06 10.05
CA GLY A 272 -25.31 16.66 11.20
C GLY A 272 -24.55 16.42 12.50
N ASP A 273 -23.21 16.47 12.50
CA ASP A 273 -22.42 16.22 13.70
C ASP A 273 -21.85 17.47 14.35
N SER A 274 -21.75 17.44 15.68
CA SER A 274 -21.07 18.46 16.45
C SER A 274 -19.57 18.18 16.50
N ILE A 275 -18.74 19.20 16.26
CA ILE A 275 -17.29 19.10 16.38
C ILE A 275 -16.94 18.86 17.86
N PRO A 276 -16.22 17.77 18.19
CA PRO A 276 -15.81 17.48 19.57
C PRO A 276 -14.81 18.52 20.09
N ASP A 277 -14.74 18.69 21.42
CA ASP A 277 -13.71 19.53 22.05
C ASP A 277 -12.33 18.86 22.08
N TYR A 278 -12.33 17.53 22.14
CA TYR A 278 -11.15 16.69 22.23
C TYR A 278 -11.33 15.42 21.40
N MET A 279 -10.22 14.93 20.87
CA MET A 279 -10.12 13.59 20.34
C MET A 279 -9.04 12.78 21.10
N HIS A 280 -9.07 11.46 20.94
CA HIS A 280 -8.15 10.56 21.63
C HIS A 280 -7.40 9.69 20.65
N ILE A 281 -6.06 9.69 20.74
CA ILE A 281 -5.19 8.81 19.97
C ILE A 281 -4.82 7.64 20.88
N SER A 282 -5.28 6.43 20.54
CA SER A 282 -4.99 5.23 21.32
C SER A 282 -3.61 4.67 20.96
N LEU A 283 -2.76 4.46 21.96
CA LEU A 283 -1.48 3.76 21.82
C LEU A 283 -1.51 2.34 22.40
N LYS A 284 -2.71 1.78 22.63
CA LYS A 284 -2.86 0.42 23.16
C LYS A 284 -2.14 -0.58 22.24
N GLY A 285 -1.32 -1.44 22.85
CA GLY A 285 -0.53 -2.44 22.15
C GLY A 285 0.81 -1.94 21.60
N LYS A 286 1.06 -0.62 21.54
CA LYS A 286 2.35 -0.07 21.16
C LYS A 286 3.29 0.01 22.38
N ARG A 287 4.51 -0.51 22.21
CA ARG A 287 5.56 -0.46 23.25
C ARG A 287 6.44 0.78 23.13
N ALA A 288 6.52 1.32 21.94
CA ALA A 288 7.26 2.54 21.62
C ALA A 288 6.67 3.17 20.36
N LEU A 289 6.93 4.45 20.15
CA LEU A 289 6.74 5.13 18.87
C LEU A 289 8.10 5.39 18.22
N TYR A 290 8.21 5.11 16.92
CA TYR A 290 9.42 5.37 16.15
C TYR A 290 9.44 6.82 15.62
N LYS A 291 10.60 7.28 15.17
CA LYS A 291 10.82 8.66 14.71
C LYS A 291 9.77 9.13 13.70
N SER A 292 9.41 8.30 12.71
CA SER A 292 8.36 8.62 11.74
C SER A 292 7.00 8.86 12.41
N GLU A 293 6.65 8.05 13.40
CA GLU A 293 5.40 8.21 14.16
C GLU A 293 5.42 9.45 15.06
N LEU A 294 6.59 9.78 15.63
CA LEU A 294 6.78 11.01 16.41
C LEU A 294 6.62 12.25 15.51
N MET A 295 7.15 12.21 14.29
CA MET A 295 6.97 13.29 13.31
C MET A 295 5.52 13.41 12.85
N MET A 296 4.78 12.31 12.71
CA MET A 296 3.34 12.36 12.45
C MET A 296 2.58 13.06 13.58
N LEU A 297 2.88 12.73 14.85
CA LEU A 297 2.28 13.39 15.99
C LEU A 297 2.61 14.88 16.05
N GLU A 298 3.84 15.26 15.75
CA GLU A 298 4.27 16.66 15.66
C GLU A 298 3.47 17.41 14.59
N MET A 299 3.39 16.83 13.38
CA MET A 299 2.63 17.45 12.30
C MET A 299 1.13 17.56 12.61
N LEU A 300 0.53 16.58 13.29
CA LEU A 300 -0.86 16.66 13.74
C LEU A 300 -1.07 17.80 14.74
N ALA A 301 -0.15 17.94 15.70
CA ALA A 301 -0.22 18.98 16.72
C ALA A 301 -0.06 20.40 16.13
N GLU A 302 0.88 20.56 15.19
CA GLU A 302 1.26 21.87 14.66
C GLU A 302 0.43 22.29 13.43
N ALA A 303 -0.14 21.34 12.68
CA ALA A 303 -1.09 21.64 11.60
C ALA A 303 -2.39 22.28 12.12
N ASN A 304 -2.71 22.08 13.38
CA ASN A 304 -3.84 22.68 14.10
C ASN A 304 -5.17 22.68 13.31
N TRP A 305 -5.44 21.59 12.59
CA TRP A 305 -6.63 21.41 11.74
C TRP A 305 -6.75 22.34 10.53
N GLU A 306 -5.86 23.31 10.36
CA GLU A 306 -5.90 24.25 9.23
C GLU A 306 -5.39 23.63 7.93
N ARG A 307 -4.39 22.77 8.02
CA ARG A 307 -3.82 22.06 6.89
C ARG A 307 -4.38 20.64 6.82
N PRO A 308 -5.10 20.26 5.74
CA PRO A 308 -5.68 18.93 5.63
C PRO A 308 -4.61 17.83 5.59
N ILE A 309 -4.81 16.78 6.37
CA ILE A 309 -3.91 15.62 6.43
C ILE A 309 -4.65 14.39 5.91
N TYR A 310 -3.98 13.67 5.02
CA TYR A 310 -4.46 12.46 4.39
C TYR A 310 -3.45 11.34 4.54
N ILE A 311 -3.94 10.10 4.43
CA ILE A 311 -3.12 8.92 4.33
C ILE A 311 -3.57 8.08 3.14
N ALA A 312 -2.62 7.54 2.38
CA ALA A 312 -2.93 6.72 1.21
C ALA A 312 -3.60 5.40 1.63
N VAL A 313 -4.55 4.90 0.82
CA VAL A 313 -5.24 3.61 1.09
C VAL A 313 -4.31 2.40 1.10
N SER A 314 -3.11 2.54 0.54
CA SER A 314 -2.05 1.53 0.54
C SER A 314 -1.27 1.45 1.86
N VAL A 315 -1.38 2.46 2.73
CA VAL A 315 -0.70 2.46 4.03
C VAL A 315 -1.42 1.53 4.99
N GLY A 316 -0.74 0.48 5.44
CA GLY A 316 -1.30 -0.51 6.36
C GLY A 316 -1.66 0.08 7.73
N PRO A 317 -2.62 -0.53 8.44
CA PRO A 317 -3.08 -0.06 9.76
C PRO A 317 -1.97 0.08 10.80
N GLU A 318 -0.92 -0.72 10.71
CA GLU A 318 0.26 -0.67 11.58
C GLU A 318 1.01 0.67 11.52
N ASN A 319 0.91 1.39 10.39
CA ASN A 319 1.53 2.70 10.16
C ASN A 319 0.56 3.88 10.35
N GLN A 320 -0.65 3.63 10.86
CA GLN A 320 -1.71 4.63 11.03
C GLN A 320 -1.86 5.14 12.46
N LEU A 321 -0.90 4.91 13.35
CA LEU A 321 -0.96 5.32 14.77
C LEU A 321 -2.25 4.90 15.50
N ASN A 322 -2.85 3.77 15.15
CA ASN A 322 -4.17 3.32 15.63
C ASN A 322 -5.31 4.35 15.42
N MET A 323 -5.18 5.27 14.46
CA MET A 323 -6.17 6.35 14.22
C MET A 323 -7.24 5.98 13.17
N GLY A 324 -7.41 4.70 12.83
CA GLY A 324 -8.38 4.26 11.82
C GLY A 324 -9.83 4.67 12.09
N ASN A 325 -10.17 4.93 13.36
CA ASN A 325 -11.47 5.48 13.76
C ASN A 325 -11.61 7.00 13.55
N HIS A 326 -10.56 7.68 13.07
CA HIS A 326 -10.54 9.10 12.72
C HIS A 326 -10.34 9.35 11.23
N PHE A 327 -10.49 8.32 10.40
CA PHE A 327 -10.31 8.41 8.97
C PHE A 327 -11.63 8.29 8.21
N ILE A 328 -11.79 9.13 7.18
CA ILE A 328 -12.89 9.07 6.21
C ILE A 328 -12.29 8.92 4.81
N GLN A 329 -12.74 7.94 4.07
CA GLN A 329 -12.28 7.68 2.72
C GLN A 329 -12.96 8.62 1.71
N GLU A 330 -12.15 9.31 0.89
CA GLU A 330 -12.61 10.25 -0.14
C GLU A 330 -12.17 9.84 -1.56
N GLY A 331 -11.66 8.62 -1.74
CA GLY A 331 -11.12 8.08 -2.99
C GLY A 331 -9.98 7.11 -2.71
N LEU A 332 -8.79 7.37 -3.25
CA LEU A 332 -7.57 6.62 -2.93
C LEU A 332 -6.92 7.08 -1.62
N THR A 333 -7.56 7.96 -0.87
CA THR A 333 -7.04 8.50 0.38
C THR A 333 -8.07 8.45 1.49
N TYR A 334 -7.56 8.35 2.72
CA TYR A 334 -8.31 8.58 3.94
C TYR A 334 -7.96 9.97 4.47
N ARG A 335 -8.96 10.80 4.70
CA ARG A 335 -8.82 12.10 5.35
C ARG A 335 -8.83 11.92 6.85
N PHE A 336 -7.87 12.55 7.54
CA PHE A 336 -7.85 12.64 9.00
C PHE A 336 -8.90 13.66 9.49
N THR A 337 -9.72 13.25 10.47
CA THR A 337 -10.80 14.07 11.03
C THR A 337 -10.85 13.97 12.56
N PRO A 338 -11.40 14.98 13.27
CA PRO A 338 -11.57 14.90 14.71
C PRO A 338 -12.73 14.00 15.15
N PHE A 339 -13.55 13.52 14.19
CA PHE A 339 -14.72 12.70 14.46
C PHE A 339 -14.36 11.24 14.69
N ASP A 340 -15.05 10.58 15.62
CA ASP A 340 -14.97 9.12 15.78
C ASP A 340 -15.89 8.45 14.76
N THR A 341 -15.33 8.05 13.64
CA THR A 341 -16.04 7.48 12.49
C THR A 341 -16.65 6.11 12.77
N ASP A 342 -16.14 5.37 13.77
CA ASP A 342 -16.72 4.11 14.21
C ASP A 342 -18.04 4.35 14.95
N LYS A 343 -18.07 5.35 15.86
CA LYS A 343 -19.28 5.72 16.57
C LYS A 343 -20.35 6.31 15.64
N LEU A 344 -19.91 7.06 14.62
CA LEU A 344 -20.82 7.64 13.64
C LEU A 344 -21.31 6.63 12.59
N GLY A 345 -20.62 5.49 12.45
CA GLY A 345 -20.92 4.52 11.38
C GLY A 345 -20.63 5.04 9.97
N VAL A 346 -19.79 6.09 9.84
CA VAL A 346 -19.47 6.73 8.56
C VAL A 346 -17.97 6.58 8.30
N LYS A 347 -17.61 5.73 7.35
CA LYS A 347 -16.23 5.47 6.95
C LYS A 347 -15.88 6.05 5.57
N ILE A 348 -16.87 6.41 4.79
CA ILE A 348 -16.73 6.87 3.41
C ILE A 348 -17.57 8.14 3.24
N ASP A 349 -16.98 9.20 2.71
CA ASP A 349 -17.70 10.33 2.15
C ASP A 349 -18.16 9.94 0.73
N SER A 350 -19.38 9.43 0.63
CA SER A 350 -19.90 8.88 -0.62
C SER A 350 -20.04 9.92 -1.73
N GLU A 351 -20.33 11.18 -1.39
CA GLU A 351 -20.50 12.24 -2.39
C GLU A 351 -19.16 12.67 -2.97
N LYS A 352 -18.15 12.94 -2.12
CA LYS A 352 -16.80 13.27 -2.59
C LYS A 352 -16.15 12.11 -3.32
N MET A 353 -16.30 10.90 -2.79
CA MET A 353 -15.74 9.71 -3.43
C MET A 353 -16.40 9.46 -4.79
N TYR A 354 -17.71 9.65 -4.91
CA TYR A 354 -18.43 9.56 -6.19
C TYR A 354 -17.92 10.60 -7.19
N ASP A 355 -17.80 11.86 -6.77
CA ASP A 355 -17.29 12.93 -7.63
C ASP A 355 -15.85 12.63 -8.10
N ASN A 356 -14.99 12.21 -7.20
CA ASN A 356 -13.60 11.87 -7.53
C ASN A 356 -13.53 10.71 -8.53
N LEU A 357 -14.22 9.59 -8.28
CA LEU A 357 -14.13 8.39 -9.11
C LEU A 357 -14.80 8.57 -10.48
N MET A 358 -15.94 9.27 -10.53
CA MET A 358 -16.74 9.37 -11.74
C MET A 358 -16.33 10.53 -12.66
N HIS A 359 -15.78 11.62 -12.10
CA HIS A 359 -15.57 12.86 -12.86
C HIS A 359 -14.10 13.29 -12.93
N LYS A 360 -13.27 12.90 -11.95
CA LYS A 360 -11.87 13.38 -11.88
C LYS A 360 -10.85 12.30 -12.25
N PHE A 361 -11.10 11.04 -11.86
CA PHE A 361 -10.12 9.97 -12.03
C PHE A 361 -9.86 9.60 -13.49
N LYS A 362 -8.62 9.21 -13.73
CA LYS A 362 -8.11 8.71 -15.01
C LYS A 362 -7.64 7.27 -14.83
N PHE A 363 -7.66 6.49 -15.89
CA PHE A 363 -7.40 5.05 -15.81
C PHE A 363 -6.30 4.57 -16.76
N GLY A 364 -5.44 5.45 -17.25
CA GLY A 364 -4.25 5.10 -18.01
C GLY A 364 -4.51 4.37 -19.34
N GLY A 365 -5.73 4.43 -19.87
CA GLY A 365 -6.11 3.77 -21.10
C GLY A 365 -6.38 2.27 -20.98
N ILE A 366 -6.53 1.73 -19.75
CA ILE A 366 -6.80 0.29 -19.52
C ILE A 366 -8.16 -0.18 -20.03
N ASP A 367 -9.02 0.75 -20.43
CA ASP A 367 -10.27 0.49 -21.14
C ASP A 367 -10.07 0.02 -22.59
N LYS A 368 -8.85 0.13 -23.12
CA LYS A 368 -8.51 -0.23 -24.51
C LYS A 368 -7.89 -1.63 -24.58
N PRO A 369 -8.26 -2.45 -25.58
CA PRO A 369 -7.62 -3.75 -25.75
C PRO A 369 -6.16 -3.63 -26.20
N GLY A 370 -5.34 -4.63 -25.85
CA GLY A 370 -3.94 -4.73 -26.28
C GLY A 370 -2.94 -3.91 -25.46
N ILE A 371 -3.34 -3.32 -24.34
CA ILE A 371 -2.41 -2.68 -23.42
C ILE A 371 -1.81 -3.74 -22.50
N TYR A 372 -0.48 -3.82 -22.49
CA TYR A 372 0.22 -4.63 -21.51
C TYR A 372 0.21 -3.94 -20.14
N ILE A 373 -0.22 -4.66 -19.11
CA ILE A 373 -0.25 -4.22 -17.72
C ILE A 373 0.68 -5.11 -16.92
N ASP A 374 1.80 -4.54 -16.46
CA ASP A 374 2.73 -5.25 -15.58
C ASP A 374 2.14 -5.49 -14.18
N GLU A 375 2.80 -6.32 -13.38
CA GLU A 375 2.31 -6.73 -12.05
C GLU A 375 2.06 -5.54 -11.11
N ASN A 376 2.93 -4.53 -11.10
CA ASN A 376 2.75 -3.35 -10.25
C ASN A 376 1.56 -2.50 -10.71
N ALA A 377 1.45 -2.27 -12.01
CA ALA A 377 0.30 -1.56 -12.60
C ALA A 377 -1.00 -2.34 -12.38
N MET A 378 -0.98 -3.68 -12.43
CA MET A 378 -2.13 -4.52 -12.13
C MET A 378 -2.64 -4.30 -10.69
N ARG A 379 -1.74 -4.18 -9.71
CA ARG A 379 -2.11 -3.88 -8.31
C ARG A 379 -2.78 -2.50 -8.18
N MET A 380 -2.33 -1.51 -8.96
CA MET A 380 -2.99 -0.20 -9.03
C MET A 380 -4.42 -0.31 -9.59
N CYS A 381 -4.59 -1.11 -10.66
CA CYS A 381 -5.91 -1.41 -11.23
C CYS A 381 -6.82 -2.13 -10.22
N HIS A 382 -6.27 -3.08 -9.46
CA HIS A 382 -7.00 -3.76 -8.37
C HIS A 382 -7.47 -2.78 -7.31
N SER A 383 -6.62 -1.81 -6.94
CA SER A 383 -7.00 -0.76 -5.98
C SER A 383 -8.15 0.09 -6.49
N HIS A 384 -8.14 0.49 -7.77
CA HIS A 384 -9.25 1.22 -8.38
C HIS A 384 -10.56 0.42 -8.34
N ARG A 385 -10.57 -0.85 -8.75
CA ARG A 385 -11.79 -1.68 -8.71
C ARG A 385 -12.31 -1.83 -7.29
N ARG A 386 -11.42 -2.02 -6.31
CA ARG A 386 -11.80 -2.14 -4.89
C ARG A 386 -12.51 -0.90 -4.37
N ILE A 387 -12.00 0.30 -4.68
CA ILE A 387 -12.65 1.53 -4.20
C ILE A 387 -14.02 1.77 -4.87
N PHE A 388 -14.21 1.37 -6.13
CA PHE A 388 -15.54 1.38 -6.75
C PHE A 388 -16.52 0.43 -6.06
N SER A 389 -16.07 -0.77 -5.68
CA SER A 389 -16.91 -1.72 -4.93
C SER A 389 -17.32 -1.15 -3.56
N GLN A 390 -16.38 -0.51 -2.85
CA GLN A 390 -16.64 0.13 -1.56
C GLN A 390 -17.63 1.29 -1.70
N LEU A 391 -17.46 2.13 -2.72
CA LEU A 391 -18.39 3.22 -3.02
C LEU A 391 -19.79 2.69 -3.32
N ALA A 392 -19.92 1.69 -4.19
CA ALA A 392 -21.21 1.13 -4.56
C ALA A 392 -21.95 0.55 -3.35
N GLN A 393 -21.26 -0.20 -2.49
CA GLN A 393 -21.85 -0.73 -1.27
C GLN A 393 -22.27 0.39 -0.30
N GLN A 394 -21.49 1.46 -0.18
CA GLN A 394 -21.87 2.61 0.65
C GLN A 394 -23.11 3.33 0.10
N LEU A 395 -23.16 3.58 -1.20
CA LEU A 395 -24.31 4.19 -1.86
C LEU A 395 -25.59 3.35 -1.72
N ILE A 396 -25.47 2.01 -1.78
CA ILE A 396 -26.61 1.11 -1.54
C ILE A 396 -27.12 1.24 -0.09
N ARG A 397 -26.22 1.28 0.90
CA ARG A 397 -26.58 1.48 2.31
C ARG A 397 -27.30 2.81 2.53
N GLU A 398 -26.94 3.84 1.79
CA GLU A 398 -27.55 5.17 1.81
C GLU A 398 -28.86 5.26 0.98
N GLY A 399 -29.26 4.17 0.32
CA GLY A 399 -30.45 4.14 -0.54
C GLY A 399 -30.27 4.78 -1.92
N LYS A 400 -29.04 5.19 -2.28
CA LYS A 400 -28.69 5.86 -3.55
C LYS A 400 -28.42 4.83 -4.67
N LYS A 401 -29.41 3.97 -4.94
CA LYS A 401 -29.25 2.80 -5.83
C LYS A 401 -28.83 3.15 -7.25
N ASP A 402 -29.37 4.24 -7.81
CA ASP A 402 -29.05 4.67 -9.18
C ASP A 402 -27.57 5.10 -9.30
N LYS A 403 -27.07 5.85 -8.31
CA LYS A 403 -25.65 6.22 -8.25
C LYS A 403 -24.76 4.98 -8.08
N ALA A 404 -25.16 4.02 -7.26
CA ALA A 404 -24.43 2.78 -7.06
C ALA A 404 -24.32 1.98 -8.36
N LYS A 405 -25.43 1.83 -9.10
CA LYS A 405 -25.44 1.16 -10.40
C LYS A 405 -24.55 1.88 -11.41
N ALA A 406 -24.67 3.21 -11.49
CA ALA A 406 -23.85 4.02 -12.39
C ALA A 406 -22.34 3.86 -12.08
N ALA A 407 -21.96 3.83 -10.81
CA ALA A 407 -20.56 3.64 -10.39
C ALA A 407 -20.03 2.24 -10.77
N LEU A 408 -20.82 1.18 -10.58
CA LEU A 408 -20.45 -0.19 -10.97
C LEU A 408 -20.30 -0.32 -12.49
N ASP A 409 -21.28 0.18 -13.26
CA ASP A 409 -21.25 0.11 -14.72
C ASP A 409 -20.07 0.93 -15.31
N TYR A 410 -19.73 2.04 -14.67
CA TYR A 410 -18.57 2.85 -15.03
C TYR A 410 -17.25 2.13 -14.69
N ALA A 411 -17.17 1.47 -13.53
CA ALA A 411 -16.01 0.68 -13.17
C ALA A 411 -15.75 -0.45 -14.18
N GLU A 412 -16.78 -1.17 -14.62
CA GLU A 412 -16.62 -2.23 -15.63
C GLU A 412 -16.17 -1.70 -16.98
N LYS A 413 -16.67 -0.51 -17.36
CA LYS A 413 -16.25 0.16 -18.60
C LYS A 413 -14.80 0.60 -18.55
N MET A 414 -14.36 1.21 -17.43
CA MET A 414 -13.03 1.80 -17.32
C MET A 414 -11.95 0.80 -16.89
N ILE A 415 -12.36 -0.29 -16.23
CA ILE A 415 -11.47 -1.35 -15.73
C ILE A 415 -12.00 -2.72 -16.20
N PRO A 416 -12.02 -2.96 -17.52
CA PRO A 416 -12.66 -4.15 -18.09
C PRO A 416 -11.92 -5.43 -17.70
N ALA A 417 -12.67 -6.53 -17.57
CA ALA A 417 -12.15 -7.83 -17.15
C ALA A 417 -11.14 -8.43 -18.14
N PHE A 418 -11.16 -8.03 -19.44
CA PHE A 418 -10.20 -8.53 -20.41
C PHE A 418 -8.77 -8.00 -20.20
N ASN A 419 -8.60 -6.82 -19.59
CA ASN A 419 -7.29 -6.28 -19.20
C ASN A 419 -7.00 -6.47 -17.70
N VAL A 420 -8.02 -6.40 -16.86
CA VAL A 420 -7.91 -6.56 -15.41
C VAL A 420 -8.87 -7.67 -14.98
N PRO A 421 -8.46 -8.94 -14.98
CA PRO A 421 -9.33 -10.06 -14.67
C PRO A 421 -10.00 -9.91 -13.29
N TYR A 422 -11.20 -10.47 -13.13
CA TYR A 422 -11.84 -10.54 -11.83
C TYR A 422 -11.01 -11.41 -10.90
N ASP A 423 -10.86 -10.92 -9.68
CA ASP A 423 -10.14 -11.59 -8.63
C ASP A 423 -10.80 -11.26 -7.27
N TRP A 424 -10.81 -12.20 -6.38
CA TRP A 424 -11.38 -12.00 -5.04
C TRP A 424 -10.63 -10.89 -4.25
N GLN A 425 -9.36 -10.62 -4.55
CA GLN A 425 -8.58 -9.55 -3.90
C GLN A 425 -8.89 -8.15 -4.44
N ASN A 426 -9.46 -8.03 -5.63
CA ASN A 426 -9.64 -6.73 -6.29
C ASN A 426 -11.04 -6.11 -6.15
N GLY A 427 -11.87 -6.64 -5.24
CA GLY A 427 -13.21 -6.13 -5.01
C GLY A 427 -14.29 -6.69 -5.94
N ALA A 428 -13.97 -7.63 -6.83
CA ALA A 428 -14.93 -8.19 -7.78
C ALA A 428 -16.07 -8.95 -7.07
N VAL A 429 -15.78 -9.68 -5.99
CA VAL A 429 -16.81 -10.35 -5.16
C VAL A 429 -17.80 -9.33 -4.59
N GLN A 430 -17.30 -8.21 -4.08
CA GLN A 430 -18.13 -7.15 -3.51
C GLN A 430 -18.93 -6.41 -4.60
N MET A 431 -18.38 -6.27 -5.83
CA MET A 431 -19.13 -5.74 -6.97
C MET A 431 -20.27 -6.67 -7.37
N ALA A 432 -20.01 -7.98 -7.46
CA ALA A 432 -21.03 -8.97 -7.76
C ALA A 432 -22.15 -8.96 -6.68
N GLU A 433 -21.79 -8.91 -5.40
CA GLU A 433 -22.77 -8.78 -4.33
C GLU A 433 -23.59 -7.48 -4.44
N ALA A 434 -22.95 -6.37 -4.81
CA ALA A 434 -23.65 -5.11 -5.04
C ALA A 434 -24.64 -5.20 -6.21
N TYR A 435 -24.29 -5.89 -7.31
CA TYR A 435 -25.22 -6.15 -8.41
C TYR A 435 -26.43 -6.99 -7.96
N TYR A 436 -26.22 -8.03 -7.14
CA TYR A 436 -27.35 -8.77 -6.55
C TYR A 436 -28.26 -7.87 -5.72
N GLN A 437 -27.70 -6.99 -4.88
CA GLN A 437 -28.47 -6.04 -4.05
C GLN A 437 -29.27 -5.05 -4.90
N LEU A 438 -28.79 -4.72 -6.09
CA LEU A 438 -29.46 -3.85 -7.06
C LEU A 438 -30.48 -4.59 -7.94
N GLY A 439 -30.56 -5.93 -7.84
CA GLY A 439 -31.47 -6.76 -8.62
C GLY A 439 -30.95 -7.15 -10.01
N ASP A 440 -29.67 -6.87 -10.32
CA ASP A 440 -29.02 -7.27 -11.57
C ASP A 440 -28.31 -8.63 -11.40
N SER A 441 -29.14 -9.68 -11.21
CA SER A 441 -28.64 -11.02 -10.95
C SER A 441 -27.82 -11.61 -12.11
N THR A 442 -28.09 -11.19 -13.34
CA THR A 442 -27.35 -11.70 -14.51
C THR A 442 -25.89 -11.27 -14.45
N LYS A 443 -25.61 -9.98 -14.27
CA LYS A 443 -24.24 -9.49 -14.12
C LYS A 443 -23.53 -10.08 -12.91
N ALA A 444 -24.26 -10.19 -11.79
CA ALA A 444 -23.73 -10.80 -10.57
C ALA A 444 -23.33 -12.27 -10.80
N ASP A 445 -24.18 -13.05 -11.45
CA ASP A 445 -23.91 -14.45 -11.78
C ASP A 445 -22.72 -14.60 -12.74
N ASP A 446 -22.61 -13.74 -13.76
CA ASP A 446 -21.49 -13.76 -14.71
C ASP A 446 -20.15 -13.53 -13.97
N MET A 447 -20.09 -12.56 -13.09
CA MET A 447 -18.89 -12.28 -12.28
C MET A 447 -18.58 -13.40 -11.30
N MET A 448 -19.59 -13.87 -10.56
CA MET A 448 -19.44 -14.94 -9.56
C MET A 448 -19.01 -16.26 -10.20
N LYS A 449 -19.51 -16.55 -11.41
CA LYS A 449 -19.07 -17.73 -12.16
C LYS A 449 -17.58 -17.71 -12.44
N VAL A 450 -17.07 -16.58 -12.96
CA VAL A 450 -15.63 -16.43 -13.25
C VAL A 450 -14.78 -16.59 -11.99
N LEU A 451 -15.20 -16.00 -10.87
CA LEU A 451 -14.50 -16.08 -9.60
C LEU A 451 -14.47 -17.52 -9.05
N ALA A 452 -15.64 -18.18 -9.02
CA ALA A 452 -15.75 -19.55 -8.52
C ALA A 452 -15.02 -20.56 -9.42
N ASP A 453 -15.10 -20.41 -10.75
CA ASP A 453 -14.33 -21.25 -11.68
C ASP A 453 -12.82 -21.15 -11.40
N LYS A 454 -12.33 -19.94 -11.19
CA LYS A 454 -10.92 -19.67 -10.84
C LYS A 454 -10.52 -20.30 -9.51
N ALA A 455 -11.37 -20.16 -8.48
CA ALA A 455 -11.12 -20.80 -7.18
C ALA A 455 -11.07 -22.33 -7.28
N VAL A 456 -11.99 -22.95 -8.04
CA VAL A 456 -11.99 -24.39 -8.31
C VAL A 456 -10.74 -24.81 -9.07
N GLU A 457 -10.27 -24.02 -10.05
CA GLU A 457 -9.04 -24.29 -10.79
C GLU A 457 -7.83 -24.33 -9.84
N TYR A 458 -7.65 -23.33 -8.97
CA TYR A 458 -6.58 -23.32 -7.98
C TYR A 458 -6.65 -24.53 -7.03
N LEU A 459 -7.82 -24.83 -6.49
CA LEU A 459 -7.99 -25.97 -5.58
C LEU A 459 -7.65 -27.30 -6.25
N THR A 460 -8.09 -27.48 -7.50
CA THR A 460 -7.78 -28.68 -8.30
C THR A 460 -6.28 -28.76 -8.59
N TRP A 461 -5.65 -27.64 -8.89
CA TRP A 461 -4.22 -27.56 -9.13
C TRP A 461 -3.41 -27.95 -7.88
N TYR A 462 -3.74 -27.41 -6.70
CA TYR A 462 -3.07 -27.82 -5.45
C TYR A 462 -3.24 -29.31 -5.17
N LEU A 463 -4.43 -29.87 -5.40
CA LEU A 463 -4.67 -31.31 -5.24
C LEU A 463 -3.90 -32.18 -6.26
N SER A 464 -3.50 -31.63 -7.39
CA SER A 464 -2.71 -32.35 -8.41
C SER A 464 -1.22 -32.42 -8.11
N MET A 465 -0.71 -31.66 -7.14
CA MET A 465 0.71 -31.62 -6.77
C MET A 465 1.15 -32.96 -6.15
N ASP A 466 2.46 -33.23 -6.21
CA ASP A 466 3.05 -34.32 -5.41
C ASP A 466 2.94 -34.04 -3.90
N ASP A 467 3.16 -35.05 -3.06
CA ASP A 467 2.95 -34.95 -1.62
C ASP A 467 3.87 -33.91 -0.94
N ASN A 468 5.11 -33.72 -1.43
CA ASN A 468 6.02 -32.74 -0.86
C ASN A 468 5.56 -31.31 -1.14
N ARG A 469 5.16 -31.02 -2.39
CA ARG A 469 4.65 -29.70 -2.77
C ARG A 469 3.31 -29.42 -2.13
N PHE A 470 2.44 -30.43 -2.06
CA PHE A 470 1.14 -30.30 -1.40
C PHE A 470 1.30 -29.97 0.08
N SER A 471 2.22 -30.63 0.81
CA SER A 471 2.42 -30.39 2.25
C SER A 471 2.81 -28.95 2.59
N ILE A 472 3.56 -28.29 1.71
CA ILE A 472 3.94 -26.88 1.90
C ILE A 472 2.90 -25.89 1.38
N SER A 473 1.90 -26.34 0.63
CA SER A 473 0.85 -25.51 0.01
C SER A 473 -0.53 -25.67 0.69
N THR A 474 -0.59 -26.30 1.85
CA THR A 474 -1.86 -26.55 2.57
C THR A 474 -2.56 -25.26 2.96
N ARG A 475 -1.80 -24.24 3.38
CA ARG A 475 -2.34 -22.94 3.76
C ARG A 475 -2.98 -22.21 2.58
N GLU A 476 -2.36 -22.27 1.41
CA GLU A 476 -2.86 -21.69 0.17
C GLU A 476 -4.13 -22.41 -0.28
N PHE A 477 -4.17 -23.76 -0.14
CA PHE A 477 -5.38 -24.52 -0.40
C PHE A 477 -6.54 -24.09 0.50
N GLU A 478 -6.33 -24.08 1.82
CA GLU A 478 -7.34 -23.67 2.81
C GLU A 478 -7.87 -22.28 2.54
N TYR A 479 -6.99 -21.38 2.13
CA TYR A 479 -7.33 -20.02 1.77
C TYR A 479 -8.27 -19.96 0.54
N HIS A 480 -7.92 -20.61 -0.57
CA HIS A 480 -8.76 -20.63 -1.77
C HIS A 480 -10.08 -21.40 -1.54
N TRP A 481 -10.05 -22.40 -0.69
CA TRP A 481 -11.27 -23.09 -0.28
C TRP A 481 -12.21 -22.13 0.49
N ALA A 482 -11.68 -21.37 1.44
CA ALA A 482 -12.46 -20.39 2.19
C ALA A 482 -13.04 -19.29 1.27
N VAL A 483 -12.31 -18.90 0.22
CA VAL A 483 -12.79 -17.97 -0.82
C VAL A 483 -13.99 -18.58 -1.55
N LEU A 484 -13.87 -19.80 -2.08
CA LEU A 484 -14.98 -20.48 -2.78
C LEU A 484 -16.20 -20.67 -1.88
N ASP A 485 -16.00 -21.06 -0.62
CA ASP A 485 -17.08 -21.20 0.36
C ASP A 485 -17.81 -19.88 0.63
N ALA A 486 -17.06 -18.77 0.73
CA ALA A 486 -17.62 -17.46 0.90
C ALA A 486 -18.43 -17.00 -0.33
N GLU A 487 -17.93 -17.26 -1.54
CA GLU A 487 -18.62 -16.99 -2.80
C GLU A 487 -19.94 -17.79 -2.90
N VAL A 488 -19.90 -19.07 -2.57
CA VAL A 488 -21.10 -19.93 -2.55
C VAL A 488 -22.12 -19.45 -1.51
N LYS A 489 -21.68 -18.99 -0.33
CA LYS A 489 -22.58 -18.38 0.67
C LYS A 489 -23.29 -17.15 0.12
N ILE A 490 -22.59 -16.30 -0.63
CA ILE A 490 -23.21 -15.14 -1.30
C ILE A 490 -24.22 -15.61 -2.34
N MET A 491 -23.85 -16.56 -3.21
CA MET A 491 -24.77 -17.13 -4.20
C MET A 491 -26.05 -17.69 -3.56
N LYS A 492 -25.93 -18.44 -2.44
CA LYS A 492 -27.07 -18.94 -1.67
C LYS A 492 -27.93 -17.82 -1.11
N LYS A 493 -27.31 -16.78 -0.54
CA LYS A 493 -28.01 -15.62 0.04
C LYS A 493 -28.93 -14.93 -0.96
N TYR A 494 -28.53 -14.89 -2.22
CA TYR A 494 -29.29 -14.24 -3.29
C TYR A 494 -30.03 -15.22 -4.22
N ASN A 495 -30.15 -16.48 -3.81
CA ASN A 495 -30.85 -17.56 -4.54
C ASN A 495 -30.33 -17.74 -5.99
N SER A 496 -29.03 -17.57 -6.22
CA SER A 496 -28.42 -17.85 -7.50
C SER A 496 -28.38 -19.37 -7.77
N LYS A 497 -28.72 -19.77 -9.00
CA LYS A 497 -28.61 -21.17 -9.45
C LYS A 497 -27.16 -21.68 -9.46
N LEU A 498 -26.18 -20.81 -9.51
CA LEU A 498 -24.76 -21.16 -9.41
C LEU A 498 -24.44 -21.86 -8.08
N ALA A 499 -25.19 -21.56 -7.01
CA ALA A 499 -25.02 -22.23 -5.73
C ALA A 499 -25.24 -23.76 -5.82
N GLU A 500 -26.15 -24.23 -6.67
CA GLU A 500 -26.39 -25.65 -6.88
C GLU A 500 -25.21 -26.35 -7.60
N ILE A 501 -24.44 -25.57 -8.38
CA ILE A 501 -23.28 -26.08 -9.13
C ILE A 501 -22.03 -26.12 -8.23
N TYR A 502 -21.80 -25.06 -7.44
CA TYR A 502 -20.54 -24.92 -6.69
C TYR A 502 -20.60 -25.44 -5.25
N ALA A 503 -21.77 -25.52 -4.61
CA ALA A 503 -21.85 -26.04 -3.25
C ALA A 503 -21.36 -27.50 -3.12
N PRO A 504 -21.73 -28.43 -4.03
CA PRO A 504 -21.17 -29.77 -4.00
C PRO A 504 -19.65 -29.82 -4.20
N LYS A 505 -19.10 -28.90 -5.03
CA LYS A 505 -17.64 -28.81 -5.26
C LYS A 505 -16.88 -28.37 -4.01
N VAL A 506 -17.44 -27.45 -3.21
CA VAL A 506 -16.84 -27.03 -1.92
C VAL A 506 -16.64 -28.24 -1.00
N GLU A 507 -17.66 -29.10 -0.89
CA GLU A 507 -17.60 -30.30 -0.04
C GLU A 507 -16.64 -31.36 -0.63
N GLU A 508 -16.74 -31.64 -1.92
CA GLU A 508 -15.90 -32.61 -2.61
C GLU A 508 -14.40 -32.25 -2.48
N LEU A 509 -14.03 -31.00 -2.80
CA LEU A 509 -12.65 -30.56 -2.75
C LEU A 509 -12.09 -30.56 -1.33
N TYR A 510 -12.92 -30.21 -0.34
CA TYR A 510 -12.52 -30.29 1.06
C TYR A 510 -12.29 -31.71 1.53
N ASN A 511 -13.16 -32.66 1.16
CA ASN A 511 -13.01 -34.06 1.51
C ASN A 511 -11.73 -34.65 0.92
N LEU A 512 -11.43 -34.36 -0.36
CA LEU A 512 -10.17 -34.78 -1.00
C LEU A 512 -8.94 -34.21 -0.29
N TYR A 513 -9.01 -32.95 0.13
CA TYR A 513 -7.97 -32.31 0.92
C TYR A 513 -7.79 -33.00 2.26
N ALA A 514 -8.87 -33.19 3.01
CA ALA A 514 -8.85 -33.77 4.37
C ALA A 514 -8.29 -35.18 4.36
N GLU A 515 -8.73 -36.04 3.46
CA GLU A 515 -8.22 -37.41 3.30
C GLU A 515 -6.72 -37.44 3.01
N ARG A 516 -6.26 -36.53 2.11
CA ARG A 516 -4.86 -36.46 1.76
C ARG A 516 -4.02 -35.91 2.90
N TYR A 517 -4.49 -34.86 3.58
CA TYR A 517 -3.80 -34.24 4.71
C TYR A 517 -3.62 -35.23 5.87
N GLU A 518 -4.68 -35.98 6.23
CA GLU A 518 -4.60 -37.05 7.26
C GLU A 518 -3.60 -38.15 6.89
N ARG A 519 -3.55 -38.53 5.61
CA ARG A 519 -2.60 -39.54 5.13
C ARG A 519 -1.15 -39.05 5.34
N LEU A 520 -0.84 -37.80 4.97
CA LEU A 520 0.48 -37.22 5.14
C LEU A 520 0.89 -37.09 6.61
N GLN A 521 -0.01 -36.66 7.47
CA GLN A 521 0.22 -36.59 8.91
C GLN A 521 0.53 -37.95 9.54
N LYS A 522 -0.09 -39.03 9.05
CA LYS A 522 0.21 -40.41 9.48
C LYS A 522 1.57 -40.90 8.99
N MET A 523 2.06 -40.39 7.85
CA MET A 523 3.38 -40.74 7.31
C MET A 523 4.53 -40.01 8.04
N GLU A 524 4.32 -38.78 8.46
CA GLU A 524 5.30 -38.00 9.23
C GLU A 524 5.50 -38.50 10.66
N LYS A 525 4.51 -39.21 11.23
CA LYS A 525 4.57 -39.77 12.58
C LYS A 525 5.17 -41.18 12.64
N LYS A 526 5.52 -41.75 11.50
CA LYS A 526 6.22 -43.04 11.38
C LYS A 526 7.70 -42.83 11.06
#